data_1e4fb17df128cdd50b4c80413a8a54d7
#
_entry.id   1e4fb17df128cdd50b4c80413a8a54d7
#
_cell.length_a   1.000
_cell.length_b   1.000
_cell.length_c   1.000
_cell.angle_alpha   90.00
_cell.angle_beta   90.00
_cell.angle_gamma   90.00
#
_symmetry.space_group_name_H-M   'P 1'
#
loop_
_entity.id
_entity.type
_entity.pdbx_description
1 polymer ?
#
loop_
_entity_poly.entity_id
_entity_poly.type
_entity_poly.pdbx_seq_one_letter_code
_entity_poly.pdbx_strand_id
1 'polypeptide(L)'
;MDKKKRTRGLIVFAVIVLALLAGCLLTPSGGESEPIQEVMRDAVLHEQNKVSLFGLIEVNPGLISAYIVTGILIVFALVCRLFVIPKFKYVPGRFQLVLEQIVGMFDGLAEGSSPHRNKFLRAYIFTAGVYIFVSTLFELLGIQVVTTSGHAVSLPAPLSDINGAIALGVMSYGVILF
;
A
#
# COMPACT_ATOMS: atom_id res chain seq x y z
N MET A 1 -33.72 -13.94 17.98
CA MET A 1 -32.57 -13.25 18.51
C MET A 1 -33.03 -12.27 19.59
N ASP A 2 -32.68 -12.54 20.84
CA ASP A 2 -33.26 -11.87 22.03
C ASP A 2 -33.05 -10.35 22.01
N LYS A 3 -34.15 -9.58 22.09
CA LYS A 3 -34.14 -8.11 22.22
C LYS A 3 -33.17 -7.65 23.34
N LYS A 4 -33.09 -8.41 24.43
CA LYS A 4 -32.24 -8.14 25.60
C LYS A 4 -30.73 -8.22 25.29
N LYS A 5 -30.29 -9.13 24.40
CA LYS A 5 -28.89 -9.23 23.95
C LYS A 5 -28.51 -8.06 23.04
N ARG A 6 -29.42 -7.66 22.15
CA ARG A 6 -29.20 -6.54 21.24
C ARG A 6 -29.11 -5.20 21.98
N THR A 7 -29.96 -4.98 22.99
CA THR A 7 -29.89 -3.77 23.82
C THR A 7 -28.61 -3.71 24.65
N ARG A 8 -28.13 -4.84 25.21
CA ARG A 8 -26.86 -4.89 25.91
C ARG A 8 -25.67 -4.59 24.99
N GLY A 9 -25.68 -5.11 23.76
CA GLY A 9 -24.65 -4.80 22.76
C GLY A 9 -24.61 -3.32 22.38
N LEU A 10 -25.76 -2.70 22.21
CA LEU A 10 -25.88 -1.26 21.94
C LEU A 10 -25.37 -0.39 23.10
N ILE A 11 -25.68 -0.77 24.33
CA ILE A 11 -25.20 -0.05 25.53
C ILE A 11 -23.68 -0.16 25.65
N VAL A 12 -23.10 -1.35 25.46
CA VAL A 12 -21.64 -1.55 25.50
C VAL A 12 -20.96 -0.73 24.40
N PHE A 13 -21.50 -0.74 23.17
CA PHE A 13 -20.99 0.07 22.08
C PHE A 13 -21.04 1.57 22.40
N ALA A 14 -22.17 2.06 22.90
CA ALA A 14 -22.33 3.46 23.31
C ALA A 14 -21.35 3.87 24.42
N VAL A 15 -21.11 3.00 25.40
CA VAL A 15 -20.12 3.24 26.47
C VAL A 15 -18.70 3.30 25.91
N ILE A 16 -18.34 2.42 24.97
CA ILE A 16 -17.02 2.44 24.32
C ILE A 16 -16.84 3.74 23.53
N VAL A 17 -17.83 4.14 22.74
CA VAL A 17 -17.78 5.40 21.96
C VAL A 17 -17.67 6.61 22.89
N LEU A 18 -18.44 6.65 23.98
CA LEU A 18 -18.35 7.71 25.00
C LEU A 18 -16.99 7.75 25.69
N ALA A 19 -16.42 6.60 26.01
CA ALA A 19 -15.09 6.51 26.61
C ALA A 19 -13.99 6.99 25.67
N LEU A 20 -14.07 6.67 24.37
CA LEU A 20 -13.17 7.15 23.35
C LEU A 20 -13.29 8.67 23.13
N LEU A 21 -14.51 9.21 23.08
CA LEU A 21 -14.75 10.64 22.99
C LEU A 21 -14.23 11.38 24.22
N ALA A 22 -14.48 10.86 25.43
CA ALA A 22 -13.96 11.43 26.67
C ALA A 22 -12.43 11.39 26.70
N GLY A 23 -11.81 10.29 26.25
CA GLY A 23 -10.35 10.19 26.10
C GLY A 23 -9.81 11.23 25.15
N CYS A 24 -10.45 11.47 24.01
CA CYS A 24 -10.07 12.46 23.03
C CYS A 24 -10.18 13.92 23.57
N LEU A 25 -11.20 14.18 24.38
CA LEU A 25 -11.42 15.51 24.99
C LEU A 25 -10.54 15.79 26.23
N LEU A 26 -10.12 14.73 26.93
CA LEU A 26 -9.29 14.84 28.14
C LEU A 26 -7.79 14.77 27.85
N THR A 27 -7.39 14.32 26.66
CA THR A 27 -5.99 14.40 26.22
C THR A 27 -5.68 15.86 25.87
N PRO A 28 -4.87 16.57 26.67
CA PRO A 28 -4.48 17.92 26.29
C PRO A 28 -3.68 17.85 24.99
N SER A 29 -4.14 18.56 23.96
CA SER A 29 -3.36 18.85 22.74
C SER A 29 -2.13 19.68 23.16
N GLY A 30 -1.16 19.05 23.76
CA GLY A 30 0.10 19.66 24.16
C GLY A 30 1.08 19.64 22.99
N GLY A 31 0.81 20.39 21.95
CA GLY A 31 1.74 20.71 20.87
C GLY A 31 1.28 22.02 20.27
N GLU A 32 2.23 22.89 19.91
CA GLU A 32 1.94 24.04 19.07
C GLU A 32 1.09 23.54 17.90
N SER A 33 -0.13 24.08 17.79
CA SER A 33 -1.06 23.67 16.73
C SER A 33 -0.50 24.21 15.41
N GLU A 34 0.33 23.41 14.75
CA GLU A 34 0.65 23.66 13.36
C GLU A 34 -0.66 23.80 12.57
N PRO A 35 -0.78 24.80 11.70
CA PRO A 35 -2.00 24.99 10.95
C PRO A 35 -2.33 23.70 10.19
N ILE A 36 -3.58 23.24 10.28
CA ILE A 36 -4.06 21.98 9.68
C ILE A 36 -3.61 21.84 8.21
N GLN A 37 -3.50 22.95 7.51
CA GLN A 37 -3.01 22.99 6.13
C GLN A 37 -1.57 22.50 6.00
N GLU A 38 -0.71 22.82 6.95
CA GLU A 38 0.71 22.44 6.95
C GLU A 38 0.88 20.96 7.28
N VAL A 39 0.13 20.46 8.27
CA VAL A 39 0.07 19.05 8.63
C VAL A 39 -0.46 18.21 7.48
N MET A 40 -1.54 18.65 6.82
CA MET A 40 -2.10 17.96 5.66
C MET A 40 -1.15 18.00 4.45
N ARG A 41 -0.50 19.12 4.23
CA ARG A 41 0.49 19.26 3.16
C ARG A 41 1.67 18.32 3.37
N ASP A 42 2.19 18.26 4.58
CA ASP A 42 3.31 17.37 4.91
C ASP A 42 2.91 15.89 4.82
N ALA A 43 1.72 15.54 5.29
CA ALA A 43 1.20 14.18 5.19
C ALA A 43 1.07 13.69 3.74
N VAL A 44 0.81 14.59 2.78
CA VAL A 44 0.59 14.25 1.36
C VAL A 44 1.85 14.39 0.52
N LEU A 45 2.71 15.37 0.82
CA LEU A 45 3.91 15.69 0.05
C LEU A 45 5.21 15.17 0.69
N HIS A 46 5.18 14.80 1.97
CA HIS A 46 6.35 14.36 2.76
C HIS A 46 7.54 15.34 2.67
N GLU A 47 7.25 16.67 2.62
CA GLU A 47 8.27 17.69 2.41
C GLU A 47 9.25 17.84 3.58
N GLN A 48 8.78 17.61 4.81
CA GLN A 48 9.62 17.74 6.01
C GLN A 48 10.55 16.54 6.23
N ASN A 49 10.25 15.39 5.64
CA ASN A 49 10.97 14.15 5.84
C ASN A 49 11.89 13.78 4.65
N LYS A 50 12.35 14.77 3.88
CA LYS A 50 13.26 14.51 2.76
C LYS A 50 14.56 13.90 3.25
N VAL A 51 14.98 12.85 2.56
CA VAL A 51 16.24 12.13 2.85
C VAL A 51 17.33 12.70 1.97
N SER A 52 18.40 13.21 2.57
CA SER A 52 19.58 13.63 1.81
C SER A 52 20.37 12.41 1.36
N LEU A 53 20.41 12.19 0.05
CA LEU A 53 21.21 11.14 -0.57
C LEU A 53 22.61 11.69 -0.88
N PHE A 54 23.62 11.21 -0.18
CA PHE A 54 25.02 11.62 -0.33
C PHE A 54 25.29 13.15 -0.20
N GLY A 55 24.37 13.89 0.44
CA GLY A 55 24.53 15.35 0.60
C GLY A 55 24.31 16.17 -0.69
N LEU A 56 23.91 15.55 -1.79
CA LEU A 56 23.77 16.21 -3.10
C LEU A 56 22.31 16.46 -3.50
N ILE A 57 21.39 15.58 -3.11
CA ILE A 57 20.01 15.63 -3.55
C ILE A 57 19.10 15.27 -2.38
N GLU A 58 18.07 16.08 -2.15
CA GLU A 58 16.99 15.77 -1.22
C GLU A 58 15.92 14.95 -1.93
N VAL A 59 15.72 13.72 -1.50
CA VAL A 59 14.81 12.76 -2.12
C VAL A 59 13.64 12.50 -1.18
N ASN A 60 12.43 12.45 -1.76
CA ASN A 60 11.23 12.07 -1.04
C ASN A 60 11.32 10.58 -0.61
N PRO A 61 11.07 10.25 0.67
CA PRO A 61 11.12 8.88 1.17
C PRO A 61 10.15 7.94 0.43
N GLY A 62 9.02 8.44 -0.07
CA GLY A 62 8.09 7.66 -0.91
C GLY A 62 8.71 7.18 -2.22
N LEU A 63 9.59 7.99 -2.83
CA LEU A 63 10.33 7.59 -4.02
C LEU A 63 11.33 6.47 -3.73
N ILE A 64 12.02 6.54 -2.58
CA ILE A 64 12.94 5.49 -2.14
C ILE A 64 12.18 4.18 -1.93
N SER A 65 11.03 4.24 -1.25
CA SER A 65 10.14 3.09 -1.07
C SER A 65 9.69 2.50 -2.40
N ALA A 66 9.35 3.34 -3.38
CA ALA A 66 8.92 2.91 -4.71
C ALA A 66 10.00 2.10 -5.42
N TYR A 67 11.25 2.56 -5.38
CA TYR A 67 12.37 1.82 -5.97
C TYR A 67 12.65 0.50 -5.24
N ILE A 68 12.60 0.50 -3.91
CA ILE A 68 12.82 -0.71 -3.11
C ILE A 68 11.74 -1.74 -3.40
N VAL A 69 10.46 -1.35 -3.32
CA VAL A 69 9.32 -2.26 -3.58
C VAL A 69 9.36 -2.78 -5.02
N THR A 70 9.63 -1.92 -5.99
CA THR A 70 9.77 -2.32 -7.39
C THR A 70 10.91 -3.31 -7.57
N GLY A 71 12.07 -3.05 -6.96
CA GLY A 71 13.22 -3.96 -6.99
C GLY A 71 12.89 -5.33 -6.40
N ILE A 72 12.24 -5.37 -5.24
CA ILE A 72 11.79 -6.62 -4.60
C ILE A 72 10.84 -7.39 -5.52
N LEU A 73 9.86 -6.71 -6.13
CA LEU A 73 8.90 -7.34 -7.03
C LEU A 73 9.55 -7.87 -8.30
N ILE A 74 10.50 -7.14 -8.89
CA ILE A 74 11.26 -7.61 -10.07
C ILE A 74 12.07 -8.85 -9.71
N VAL A 75 12.81 -8.83 -8.60
CA VAL A 75 13.60 -10.00 -8.15
C VAL A 75 12.69 -11.19 -7.90
N PHE A 76 11.57 -10.98 -7.21
CA PHE A 76 10.58 -12.03 -6.97
C PHE A 76 10.01 -12.60 -8.28
N ALA A 77 9.65 -11.75 -9.23
CA ALA A 77 9.15 -12.16 -10.54
C ALA A 77 10.19 -12.95 -11.33
N LEU A 78 11.46 -12.53 -11.31
CA LEU A 78 12.55 -13.24 -11.94
C LEU A 78 12.78 -14.62 -11.31
N VAL A 79 12.78 -14.70 -9.98
CA VAL A 79 12.90 -15.98 -9.27
C VAL A 79 11.73 -16.90 -9.62
N CYS A 80 10.51 -16.39 -9.61
CA CYS A 80 9.34 -17.17 -10.03
C CYS A 80 9.49 -17.66 -11.48
N ARG A 81 9.91 -16.79 -12.39
CA ARG A 81 10.04 -17.16 -13.82
C ARG A 81 11.13 -18.18 -14.08
N LEU A 82 12.27 -18.05 -13.42
CA LEU A 82 13.44 -18.89 -13.68
C LEU A 82 13.43 -20.22 -12.92
N PHE A 83 12.93 -20.21 -11.69
CA PHE A 83 13.06 -21.37 -10.79
C PHE A 83 11.71 -22.03 -10.45
N VAL A 84 10.61 -21.30 -10.44
CA VAL A 84 9.32 -21.80 -9.97
C VAL A 84 8.47 -22.27 -11.14
N ILE A 85 8.24 -21.44 -12.14
CA ILE A 85 7.39 -21.75 -13.29
C ILE A 85 7.87 -22.99 -14.06
N PRO A 86 9.20 -23.21 -14.30
CA PRO A 86 9.66 -24.41 -14.98
C PRO A 86 9.37 -25.71 -14.24
N LYS A 87 9.12 -25.64 -12.93
CA LYS A 87 8.82 -26.80 -12.07
C LYS A 87 7.33 -27.07 -11.90
N PHE A 88 6.47 -26.30 -12.57
CA PHE A 88 5.03 -26.50 -12.50
C PHE A 88 4.64 -27.86 -13.05
N LYS A 89 3.78 -28.55 -12.30
CA LYS A 89 3.28 -29.89 -12.65
C LYS A 89 1.78 -29.83 -12.95
N TYR A 90 1.31 -30.82 -13.68
CA TYR A 90 -0.12 -30.98 -13.99
C TYR A 90 -0.97 -31.16 -12.71
N VAL A 91 -0.41 -31.80 -11.68
CA VAL A 91 -0.98 -31.82 -10.33
C VAL A 91 -0.25 -30.78 -9.50
N PRO A 92 -0.90 -29.62 -9.21
CA PRO A 92 -0.25 -28.49 -8.59
C PRO A 92 0.17 -28.80 -7.15
N GLY A 93 1.42 -28.43 -6.81
CA GLY A 93 1.87 -28.38 -5.43
C GLY A 93 1.25 -27.19 -4.70
N ARG A 94 1.35 -27.16 -3.35
CA ARG A 94 0.74 -26.11 -2.51
C ARG A 94 1.13 -24.70 -2.94
N PHE A 95 2.39 -24.48 -3.26
CA PHE A 95 2.89 -23.16 -3.66
C PHE A 95 2.38 -22.77 -5.06
N GLN A 96 2.38 -23.71 -6.02
CA GLN A 96 1.83 -23.52 -7.35
C GLN A 96 0.35 -23.14 -7.27
N LEU A 97 -0.41 -23.84 -6.41
CA LEU A 97 -1.85 -23.60 -6.23
C LEU A 97 -2.14 -22.20 -5.69
N VAL A 98 -1.32 -21.71 -4.74
CA VAL A 98 -1.43 -20.33 -4.22
C VAL A 98 -1.16 -19.31 -5.32
N LEU A 99 -0.10 -19.48 -6.11
CA LEU A 99 0.21 -18.58 -7.21
C LEU A 99 -0.89 -18.56 -8.27
N GLU A 100 -1.37 -19.75 -8.68
CA GLU A 100 -2.45 -19.88 -9.66
C GLU A 100 -3.75 -19.23 -9.14
N GLN A 101 -4.04 -19.36 -7.84
CA GLN A 101 -5.22 -18.77 -7.25
C GLN A 101 -5.14 -17.23 -7.19
N ILE A 102 -3.98 -16.67 -6.84
CA ILE A 102 -3.76 -15.21 -6.86
C ILE A 102 -3.91 -14.67 -8.29
N VAL A 103 -3.26 -15.29 -9.26
CA VAL A 103 -3.38 -14.89 -10.68
C VAL A 103 -4.82 -15.02 -11.17
N GLY A 104 -5.49 -16.14 -10.86
CA GLY A 104 -6.88 -16.37 -11.24
C GLY A 104 -7.86 -15.37 -10.62
N MET A 105 -7.62 -14.92 -9.40
CA MET A 105 -8.42 -13.88 -8.75
C MET A 105 -8.36 -12.55 -9.54
N PHE A 106 -7.17 -12.10 -9.90
CA PHE A 106 -7.00 -10.88 -10.68
C PHE A 106 -7.49 -11.02 -12.12
N ASP A 107 -7.34 -12.21 -12.71
CA ASP A 107 -7.85 -12.52 -14.05
C ASP A 107 -9.39 -12.44 -14.06
N GLY A 108 -10.04 -13.00 -13.04
CA GLY A 108 -11.50 -12.89 -12.87
C GLY A 108 -11.98 -11.46 -12.66
N LEU A 109 -11.24 -10.63 -11.90
CA LEU A 109 -11.55 -9.20 -11.74
C LEU A 109 -11.45 -8.44 -13.07
N ALA A 110 -10.40 -8.73 -13.85
CA ALA A 110 -10.20 -8.12 -15.16
C ALA A 110 -11.28 -8.53 -16.16
N GLU A 111 -11.65 -9.79 -16.17
CA GLU A 111 -12.69 -10.34 -17.05
C GLU A 111 -14.08 -9.80 -16.70
N GLY A 112 -14.40 -9.70 -15.42
CA GLY A 112 -15.66 -9.10 -14.94
C GLY A 112 -15.79 -7.62 -15.28
N SER A 113 -14.67 -6.88 -15.30
CA SER A 113 -14.66 -5.45 -15.60
C SER A 113 -14.61 -5.15 -17.11
N SER A 114 -14.00 -6.01 -17.92
CA SER A 114 -13.80 -5.78 -19.35
C SER A 114 -13.69 -7.08 -20.15
N PRO A 115 -14.82 -7.74 -20.44
CA PRO A 115 -14.83 -9.07 -21.06
C PRO A 115 -14.21 -9.13 -22.46
N HIS A 116 -14.12 -8.00 -23.15
CA HIS A 116 -13.66 -7.91 -24.54
C HIS A 116 -12.21 -7.48 -24.68
N ARG A 117 -11.51 -7.21 -23.58
CA ARG A 117 -10.16 -6.67 -23.64
C ARG A 117 -9.03 -7.67 -23.33
N ASN A 118 -7.93 -7.38 -23.96
CA ASN A 118 -6.70 -8.09 -24.17
C ASN A 118 -6.02 -8.67 -22.91
N LYS A 119 -5.23 -9.71 -23.12
CA LYS A 119 -4.27 -10.30 -22.18
C LYS A 119 -3.36 -9.25 -21.51
N PHE A 120 -3.10 -8.13 -22.20
CA PHE A 120 -2.33 -7.01 -21.66
C PHE A 120 -3.02 -6.31 -20.47
N LEU A 121 -4.33 -6.04 -20.57
CA LEU A 121 -5.08 -5.43 -19.46
C LEU A 121 -5.12 -6.33 -18.22
N ARG A 122 -5.28 -7.65 -18.42
CA ARG A 122 -5.22 -8.62 -17.32
C ARG A 122 -3.87 -8.60 -16.61
N ALA A 123 -2.77 -8.61 -17.39
CA ALA A 123 -1.43 -8.51 -16.85
C ALA A 123 -1.19 -7.19 -16.10
N TYR A 124 -1.72 -6.09 -16.63
CA TYR A 124 -1.63 -4.79 -15.98
C TYR A 124 -2.39 -4.75 -14.65
N ILE A 125 -3.64 -5.21 -14.61
CA ILE A 125 -4.46 -5.25 -13.39
C ILE A 125 -3.79 -6.12 -12.33
N PHE A 126 -3.25 -7.28 -12.73
CA PHE A 126 -2.47 -8.12 -11.82
C PHE A 126 -1.26 -7.38 -11.26
N THR A 127 -0.46 -6.76 -12.12
CA THR A 127 0.78 -6.08 -11.72
C THR A 127 0.48 -4.89 -10.81
N ALA A 128 -0.50 -4.06 -11.18
CA ALA A 128 -0.92 -2.92 -10.38
C ALA A 128 -1.47 -3.35 -9.01
N GLY A 129 -2.32 -4.39 -8.98
CA GLY A 129 -2.88 -4.92 -7.74
C GLY A 129 -1.82 -5.48 -6.80
N VAL A 130 -0.88 -6.26 -7.33
CA VAL A 130 0.25 -6.79 -6.55
C VAL A 130 1.15 -5.66 -6.05
N TYR A 131 1.43 -4.66 -6.89
CA TYR A 131 2.21 -3.49 -6.50
C TYR A 131 1.57 -2.72 -5.36
N ILE A 132 0.26 -2.42 -5.46
CA ILE A 132 -0.50 -1.74 -4.40
C ILE A 132 -0.46 -2.55 -3.11
N PHE A 133 -0.74 -3.85 -3.21
CA PHE A 133 -0.76 -4.74 -2.04
C PHE A 133 0.60 -4.79 -1.33
N VAL A 134 1.68 -5.02 -2.10
CA VAL A 134 3.04 -5.11 -1.52
C VAL A 134 3.50 -3.76 -0.98
N SER A 135 3.14 -2.65 -1.64
CA SER A 135 3.43 -1.30 -1.15
C SER A 135 2.77 -1.01 0.20
N THR A 136 1.50 -1.39 0.35
CA THR A 136 0.78 -1.23 1.62
C THR A 136 1.35 -2.14 2.71
N LEU A 137 1.70 -3.38 2.35
CA LEU A 137 2.34 -4.31 3.28
C LEU A 137 3.71 -3.79 3.73
N PHE A 138 4.46 -3.17 2.83
CA PHE A 138 5.76 -2.57 3.12
C PHE A 138 5.66 -1.46 4.17
N GLU A 139 4.65 -0.60 4.05
CA GLU A 139 4.36 0.45 5.03
C GLU A 139 3.96 -0.14 6.39
N LEU A 140 3.10 -1.18 6.39
CA LEU A 140 2.69 -1.87 7.63
C LEU A 140 3.86 -2.52 8.37
N LEU A 141 4.92 -2.92 7.68
CA LEU A 141 6.14 -3.44 8.30
C LEU A 141 6.96 -2.36 9.01
N GLY A 142 6.66 -1.08 8.80
CA GLY A 142 7.31 0.04 9.47
C GLY A 142 8.81 0.11 9.20
N ILE A 143 9.25 -0.19 8.00
CA ILE A 143 10.67 -0.20 7.63
C ILE A 143 11.22 1.22 7.71
N GLN A 144 12.32 1.39 8.44
CA GLN A 144 13.01 2.66 8.62
C GLN A 144 14.36 2.63 7.93
N VAL A 145 14.75 3.75 7.37
CA VAL A 145 16.08 3.98 6.81
C VAL A 145 16.82 4.99 7.69
N VAL A 146 18.06 4.71 7.99
CA VAL A 146 18.93 5.65 8.70
C VAL A 146 19.56 6.57 7.66
N THR A 147 19.32 7.87 7.81
CA THR A 147 19.92 8.90 6.97
C THR A 147 21.42 9.03 7.28
N THR A 148 22.18 9.61 6.35
CA THR A 148 23.60 9.94 6.57
C THR A 148 23.82 10.88 7.77
N SER A 149 22.81 11.60 8.21
CA SER A 149 22.80 12.45 9.41
C SER A 149 22.48 11.68 10.69
N GLY A 150 22.26 10.36 10.63
CA GLY A 150 22.00 9.51 11.80
C GLY A 150 20.53 9.50 12.27
N HIS A 151 19.61 10.17 11.59
CA HIS A 151 18.19 10.14 11.91
C HIS A 151 17.49 8.97 11.22
N ALA A 152 16.63 8.26 11.96
CA ALA A 152 15.78 7.23 11.40
C ALA A 152 14.53 7.87 10.78
N VAL A 153 14.30 7.62 9.50
CA VAL A 153 13.11 8.06 8.77
C VAL A 153 12.31 6.85 8.37
N SER A 154 11.01 6.83 8.70
CA SER A 154 10.11 5.77 8.25
C SER A 154 9.85 5.90 6.75
N LEU A 155 9.85 4.77 6.07
CA LEU A 155 9.55 4.70 4.64
C LEU A 155 8.03 4.53 4.47
N PRO A 156 7.32 5.56 3.93
CA PRO A 156 5.89 5.47 3.65
C PRO A 156 5.63 4.54 2.46
N ALA A 157 4.37 4.12 2.28
CA ALA A 157 4.01 3.42 1.06
C ALA A 157 4.27 4.32 -0.17
N PRO A 158 4.75 3.74 -1.28
CA PRO A 158 4.98 4.49 -2.52
C PRO A 158 3.77 5.27 -3.03
N LEU A 159 2.57 4.81 -2.71
CA LEU A 159 1.31 5.40 -3.16
C LEU A 159 0.64 6.31 -2.10
N SER A 160 1.22 6.45 -0.91
CA SER A 160 0.78 7.45 0.06
C SER A 160 1.19 8.87 -0.35
N ASP A 161 2.24 8.98 -1.18
CA ASP A 161 2.64 10.23 -1.80
C ASP A 161 1.74 10.54 -3.01
N ILE A 162 1.31 11.80 -3.11
CA ILE A 162 0.46 12.27 -4.21
C ILE A 162 1.11 12.08 -5.59
N ASN A 163 2.43 12.24 -5.68
CA ASN A 163 3.16 12.06 -6.94
C ASN A 163 3.10 10.61 -7.42
N GLY A 164 3.28 9.66 -6.49
CA GLY A 164 3.15 8.22 -6.78
C GLY A 164 1.73 7.84 -7.18
N ALA A 165 0.72 8.37 -6.49
CA ALA A 165 -0.68 8.14 -6.79
C ALA A 165 -1.07 8.70 -8.17
N ILE A 166 -0.67 9.93 -8.49
CA ILE A 166 -0.91 10.56 -9.81
C ILE A 166 -0.20 9.77 -10.91
N ALA A 167 1.05 9.39 -10.72
CA ALA A 167 1.81 8.63 -11.72
C ALA A 167 1.13 7.30 -12.05
N LEU A 168 0.68 6.54 -11.03
CA LEU A 168 -0.06 5.30 -11.25
C LEU A 168 -1.42 5.58 -11.94
N GLY A 169 -2.13 6.63 -11.55
CA GLY A 169 -3.40 7.04 -12.16
C GLY A 169 -3.25 7.38 -13.65
N VAL A 170 -2.27 8.20 -14.00
CA VAL A 170 -1.98 8.58 -15.40
C VAL A 170 -1.58 7.35 -16.22
N MET A 171 -0.73 6.48 -15.67
CA MET A 171 -0.34 5.25 -16.34
C MET A 171 -1.55 4.32 -16.55
N SER A 172 -2.42 4.19 -15.54
CA SER A 172 -3.65 3.40 -15.64
C SER A 172 -4.59 3.92 -16.72
N TYR A 173 -4.76 5.24 -16.78
CA TYR A 173 -5.54 5.90 -17.83
C TYR A 173 -4.97 5.64 -19.23
N GLY A 174 -3.64 5.74 -19.37
CA GLY A 174 -2.95 5.40 -20.62
C GLY A 174 -3.21 3.95 -21.05
N VAL A 175 -3.15 2.99 -20.13
CA VAL A 175 -3.41 1.58 -20.42
C VAL A 175 -4.87 1.32 -20.81
N ILE A 176 -5.82 2.07 -20.28
CA ILE A 176 -7.23 1.92 -20.61
C ILE A 176 -7.55 2.48 -22.01
N LEU A 177 -6.83 3.53 -22.45
CA LEU A 177 -7.02 4.13 -23.75
C LEU A 177 -6.48 3.29 -24.91
N PHE A 178 -5.48 2.42 -24.65
CA PHE A 178 -4.89 1.53 -25.64
C PHE A 178 -5.62 0.17 -25.67
#